data_3c7323b8f4681f0a25c5c6cc04ab8229
#
_entry.id   3c7323b8f4681f0a25c5c6cc04ab8229
#
_cell.length_a   1.000
_cell.length_b   1.000
_cell.length_c   1.000
_cell.angle_alpha   90.00
_cell.angle_beta   90.00
_cell.angle_gamma   90.00
#
_symmetry.space_group_name_H-M   'P 1'
#
loop_
_entity.id
_entity.type
_entity.pdbx_description
1 polymer ?
#
loop_
_entity_poly.entity_id
_entity_poly.type
_entity_poly.pdbx_seq_one_letter_code
_entity_poly.pdbx_strand_id
1 'polypeptide(L)'
;MNKIEELRYLIKAIDKEGEAYYSQLLAPLSITPNQNEVLKILDVRNGLSIKEIGQLLICGSDSPSRVIQRLIDKDLVVKVSDENDERKVNVILTPTGKKLLKESAKIEEEFNQHIQDEVSQYVDIELLITILSNRLHQTKTLDKINKRKGLTRSDRNDLN
;
A
#
# COMPACT_ATOMS: atom_id res chain seq x y z
N MET A 1 32.30 10.83 7.71
CA MET A 1 30.96 10.99 7.10
C MET A 1 30.48 12.40 7.39
N ASN A 2 30.03 13.14 6.37
CA ASN A 2 29.43 14.46 6.60
C ASN A 2 27.94 14.35 6.96
N LYS A 3 27.36 15.46 7.50
CA LYS A 3 25.97 15.49 7.97
C LYS A 3 24.94 15.12 6.89
N ILE A 4 25.17 15.47 5.64
CA ILE A 4 24.24 15.16 4.53
C ILE A 4 24.31 13.68 4.16
N GLU A 5 25.51 13.11 4.20
CA GLU A 5 25.72 11.68 4.00
C GLU A 5 25.05 10.87 5.11
N GLU A 6 25.20 11.29 6.36
CA GLU A 6 24.54 10.70 7.52
C GLU A 6 23.01 10.74 7.38
N LEU A 7 22.44 11.91 7.07
CA LEU A 7 21.00 12.06 6.83
C LEU A 7 20.50 11.09 5.75
N ARG A 8 21.23 10.96 4.65
CA ARG A 8 20.87 10.04 3.56
C ARG A 8 20.86 8.59 4.01
N TYR A 9 21.81 8.17 4.85
CA TYR A 9 21.83 6.81 5.41
C TYR A 9 20.72 6.59 6.44
N LEU A 10 20.42 7.59 7.26
CA LEU A 10 19.30 7.50 8.23
C LEU A 10 17.96 7.35 7.53
N ILE A 11 17.69 8.11 6.47
CA ILE A 11 16.46 7.96 5.67
C ILE A 11 16.35 6.53 5.10
N LYS A 12 17.45 5.99 4.55
CA LYS A 12 17.47 4.62 4.04
C LYS A 12 17.29 3.57 5.14
N ALA A 13 17.87 3.80 6.31
CA ALA A 13 17.74 2.91 7.46
C ALA A 13 16.29 2.91 8.00
N ILE A 14 15.67 4.08 8.14
CA ILE A 14 14.28 4.22 8.58
C ILE A 14 13.32 3.47 7.65
N ASP A 15 13.47 3.61 6.34
CA ASP A 15 12.68 2.89 5.34
C ASP A 15 12.82 1.37 5.53
N LYS A 16 14.05 0.87 5.59
CA LYS A 16 14.34 -0.56 5.74
C LYS A 16 13.84 -1.14 7.07
N GLU A 17 14.14 -0.48 8.18
CA GLU A 17 13.77 -0.97 9.51
C GLU A 17 12.25 -0.82 9.74
N GLY A 18 11.63 0.23 9.21
CA GLY A 18 10.18 0.43 9.23
C GLY A 18 9.44 -0.66 8.46
N GLU A 19 9.91 -1.03 7.27
CA GLU A 19 9.34 -2.15 6.49
C GLU A 19 9.49 -3.49 7.23
N ALA A 20 10.65 -3.74 7.84
CA ALA A 20 10.90 -4.96 8.63
C ALA A 20 9.98 -5.03 9.85
N TYR A 21 9.82 -3.94 10.58
CA TYR A 21 8.94 -3.86 11.74
C TYR A 21 7.46 -4.06 11.34
N TYR A 22 7.01 -3.38 10.29
CA TYR A 22 5.65 -3.55 9.79
C TYR A 22 5.38 -4.98 9.31
N SER A 23 6.37 -5.63 8.68
CA SER A 23 6.30 -7.06 8.34
C SER A 23 6.11 -7.96 9.56
N GLN A 24 6.81 -7.67 10.68
CA GLN A 24 6.65 -8.41 11.93
C GLN A 24 5.24 -8.24 12.51
N LEU A 25 4.68 -7.04 12.48
CA LEU A 25 3.31 -6.77 12.94
C LEU A 25 2.25 -7.52 12.13
N LEU A 26 2.46 -7.67 10.82
CA LEU A 26 1.56 -8.40 9.91
C LEU A 26 1.76 -9.92 9.92
N ALA A 27 2.87 -10.43 10.47
CA ALA A 27 3.20 -11.86 10.48
C ALA A 27 2.10 -12.76 11.07
N PRO A 28 1.39 -12.40 12.18
CA PRO A 28 0.29 -13.20 12.72
C PRO A 28 -0.87 -13.40 11.72
N LEU A 29 -1.06 -12.45 10.79
CA LEU A 29 -2.06 -12.54 9.72
C LEU A 29 -1.51 -13.29 8.50
N SER A 30 -0.27 -13.73 8.52
CA SER A 30 0.41 -14.43 7.42
C SER A 30 0.41 -13.63 6.10
N ILE A 31 0.46 -12.30 6.16
CA ILE A 31 0.58 -11.42 5.00
C ILE A 31 1.81 -10.52 5.10
N THR A 32 2.29 -10.07 3.95
CA THR A 32 3.39 -9.09 3.84
C THR A 32 2.86 -7.67 3.65
N PRO A 33 3.67 -6.62 3.87
CA PRO A 33 3.30 -5.23 3.57
C PRO A 33 2.74 -5.05 2.15
N ASN A 34 3.38 -5.64 1.13
CA ASN A 34 2.89 -5.58 -0.25
C ASN A 34 1.53 -6.26 -0.45
N GLN A 35 1.30 -7.38 0.22
CA GLN A 35 0.01 -8.07 0.17
C GLN A 35 -1.07 -7.22 0.84
N ASN A 36 -0.78 -6.63 1.99
CA ASN A 36 -1.69 -5.71 2.67
C ASN A 36 -2.01 -4.48 1.80
N GLU A 37 -1.00 -3.94 1.12
CA GLU A 37 -1.18 -2.80 0.21
C GLU A 37 -2.14 -3.12 -0.94
N VAL A 38 -2.05 -4.31 -1.55
CA VAL A 38 -3.02 -4.75 -2.58
C VAL A 38 -4.42 -4.86 -2.03
N LEU A 39 -4.59 -5.46 -0.84
CA LEU A 39 -5.91 -5.58 -0.20
C LEU A 39 -6.54 -4.20 0.06
N LYS A 40 -5.75 -3.23 0.52
CA LYS A 40 -6.20 -1.84 0.73
C LYS A 40 -6.60 -1.14 -0.56
N ILE A 41 -5.84 -1.32 -1.63
CA ILE A 41 -6.19 -0.78 -2.96
C ILE A 41 -7.54 -1.32 -3.41
N LEU A 42 -7.75 -2.63 -3.27
CA LEU A 42 -9.00 -3.28 -3.65
C LEU A 42 -10.18 -2.94 -2.71
N ASP A 43 -9.93 -2.57 -1.46
CA ASP A 43 -11.00 -2.09 -0.56
C ASP A 43 -11.55 -0.74 -0.99
N VAL A 44 -10.69 0.14 -1.48
CA VAL A 44 -11.10 1.45 -1.98
C VAL A 44 -11.72 1.33 -3.37
N ARG A 45 -11.10 0.57 -4.26
CA ARG A 45 -11.57 0.34 -5.64
C ARG A 45 -11.46 -1.14 -5.98
N ASN A 46 -12.57 -1.84 -5.86
CA ASN A 46 -12.67 -3.27 -6.17
C ASN A 46 -12.75 -3.49 -7.70
N GLY A 47 -12.28 -4.61 -8.19
CA GLY A 47 -12.39 -4.95 -9.60
C GLY A 47 -11.35 -4.27 -10.50
N LEU A 48 -10.11 -4.15 -10.02
CA LEU A 48 -8.99 -3.62 -10.80
C LEU A 48 -8.24 -4.75 -11.53
N SER A 49 -7.74 -4.45 -12.72
CA SER A 49 -6.77 -5.31 -13.41
C SER A 49 -5.42 -5.31 -12.68
N ILE A 50 -4.62 -6.36 -12.92
CA ILE A 50 -3.25 -6.47 -12.37
C ILE A 50 -2.39 -5.26 -12.75
N LYS A 51 -2.57 -4.73 -13.97
CA LYS A 51 -1.85 -3.55 -14.44
C LYS A 51 -2.23 -2.30 -13.66
N GLU A 52 -3.51 -2.07 -13.39
CA GLU A 52 -4.00 -0.94 -12.60
C GLU A 52 -3.51 -1.02 -11.15
N ILE A 53 -3.58 -2.20 -10.52
CA ILE A 53 -3.01 -2.43 -9.20
C ILE A 53 -1.52 -2.08 -9.18
N GLY A 54 -0.75 -2.52 -10.19
CA GLY A 54 0.68 -2.21 -10.31
C GLY A 54 1.00 -0.71 -10.46
N GLN A 55 0.06 0.08 -10.99
CA GLN A 55 0.20 1.53 -11.07
C GLN A 55 -0.05 2.25 -9.74
N LEU A 56 -0.65 1.57 -8.78
CA LEU A 56 -0.98 2.08 -7.45
C LEU A 56 -0.06 1.52 -6.36
N LEU A 57 0.58 0.39 -6.59
CA LEU A 57 1.44 -0.29 -5.64
C LEU A 57 2.75 0.50 -5.44
N ILE A 58 3.01 0.96 -4.22
CA ILE A 58 4.16 1.79 -3.88
C ILE A 58 5.30 0.93 -3.34
N CYS A 59 4.98 0.03 -2.41
CA CYS A 59 5.93 -0.77 -1.69
C CYS A 59 6.42 -1.98 -2.48
N GLY A 60 7.69 -2.35 -2.26
CA GLY A 60 8.29 -3.62 -2.63
C GLY A 60 8.80 -3.75 -4.06
N SER A 61 9.70 -4.73 -4.21
CA SER A 61 10.34 -5.11 -5.47
C SER A 61 9.62 -6.24 -6.22
N ASP A 62 8.64 -6.88 -5.59
CA ASP A 62 7.90 -7.99 -6.19
C ASP A 62 7.00 -7.50 -7.34
N SER A 63 6.90 -8.32 -8.39
CA SER A 63 5.96 -8.01 -9.46
C SER A 63 4.51 -8.09 -8.97
N PRO A 64 3.62 -7.17 -9.39
CA PRO A 64 2.21 -7.20 -8.99
C PRO A 64 1.54 -8.56 -9.22
N SER A 65 1.88 -9.24 -10.32
CA SER A 65 1.34 -10.57 -10.65
C SER A 65 1.69 -11.61 -9.59
N ARG A 66 2.93 -11.61 -9.07
CA ARG A 66 3.36 -12.54 -8.01
C ARG A 66 2.66 -12.27 -6.69
N VAL A 67 2.52 -10.99 -6.32
CA VAL A 67 1.82 -10.59 -5.09
C VAL A 67 0.36 -11.06 -5.15
N ILE A 68 -0.32 -10.79 -6.28
CA ILE A 68 -1.72 -11.20 -6.49
C ILE A 68 -1.86 -12.71 -6.51
N GLN A 69 -0.94 -13.45 -7.15
CA GLN A 69 -1.00 -14.92 -7.14
C GLN A 69 -0.93 -15.47 -5.72
N ARG A 70 -0.01 -14.97 -4.88
CA ARG A 70 0.08 -15.37 -3.46
C ARG A 70 -1.18 -15.03 -2.66
N LEU A 71 -1.89 -13.95 -3.00
CA LEU A 71 -3.17 -13.61 -2.38
C LEU A 71 -4.30 -14.54 -2.83
N ILE A 72 -4.29 -14.99 -4.08
CA ILE A 72 -5.21 -16.00 -4.60
C ILE A 72 -4.99 -17.34 -3.90
N ASP A 73 -3.73 -17.77 -3.75
CA ASP A 73 -3.35 -19.02 -3.08
C ASP A 73 -3.80 -19.04 -1.59
N LYS A 74 -4.04 -17.86 -1.01
CA LYS A 74 -4.55 -17.67 0.37
C LYS A 74 -6.06 -17.43 0.43
N ASP A 75 -6.76 -17.51 -0.68
CA ASP A 75 -8.21 -17.18 -0.78
C ASP A 75 -8.55 -15.76 -0.29
N LEU A 76 -7.66 -14.80 -0.46
CA LEU A 76 -7.89 -13.40 -0.06
C LEU A 76 -8.44 -12.54 -1.21
N VAL A 77 -8.10 -12.92 -2.44
CA VAL A 77 -8.61 -12.30 -3.66
C VAL A 77 -8.93 -13.36 -4.71
N VAL A 78 -9.76 -13.01 -5.68
CA VAL A 78 -10.11 -13.88 -6.81
C VAL A 78 -10.07 -13.08 -8.11
N LYS A 79 -9.76 -13.76 -9.20
CA LYS A 79 -9.86 -13.22 -10.56
C LYS A 79 -11.27 -13.43 -11.08
N VAL A 80 -11.86 -12.39 -11.67
CA VAL A 80 -13.16 -12.43 -12.33
C VAL A 80 -13.02 -11.85 -13.73
N SER A 81 -13.78 -12.36 -14.69
CA SER A 81 -13.90 -11.74 -16.02
C SER A 81 -14.62 -10.40 -15.89
N ASP A 82 -14.21 -9.42 -16.70
CA ASP A 82 -14.92 -8.14 -16.79
C ASP A 82 -16.27 -8.36 -17.47
N GLU A 83 -17.33 -7.74 -16.95
CA GLU A 83 -18.69 -7.92 -17.49
C GLU A 83 -18.85 -7.35 -18.93
N ASN A 84 -18.04 -6.36 -19.27
CA ASN A 84 -18.11 -5.67 -20.56
C ASN A 84 -17.05 -6.13 -21.57
N ASP A 85 -16.02 -6.86 -21.12
CA ASP A 85 -14.94 -7.36 -21.96
C ASP A 85 -14.36 -8.65 -21.38
N GLU A 86 -14.80 -9.79 -21.87
CA GLU A 86 -14.34 -11.13 -21.43
C GLU A 86 -12.82 -11.35 -21.53
N ARG A 87 -12.11 -10.50 -22.29
CA ARG A 87 -10.64 -10.55 -22.38
C ARG A 87 -9.95 -9.88 -21.20
N LYS A 88 -10.69 -9.07 -20.43
CA LYS A 88 -10.17 -8.41 -19.25
C LYS A 88 -10.43 -9.26 -18.02
N VAL A 89 -9.41 -9.36 -17.19
CA VAL A 89 -9.47 -10.06 -15.92
C VAL A 89 -9.23 -9.05 -14.81
N ASN A 90 -10.21 -8.92 -13.95
CA ASN A 90 -10.18 -8.07 -12.78
C ASN A 90 -9.92 -8.89 -11.52
N VAL A 91 -9.39 -8.25 -10.50
CA VAL A 91 -9.11 -8.83 -9.19
C VAL A 91 -10.07 -8.21 -8.18
N ILE A 92 -10.74 -9.06 -7.40
CA ILE A 92 -11.68 -8.62 -6.36
C ILE A 92 -11.36 -9.27 -5.01
N LEU A 93 -11.73 -8.59 -3.92
CA LEU A 93 -11.63 -9.14 -2.58
C LEU A 93 -12.64 -10.24 -2.35
N THR A 94 -12.19 -11.35 -1.76
CA THR A 94 -13.07 -12.37 -1.21
C THR A 94 -13.65 -11.93 0.15
N PRO A 95 -14.69 -12.61 0.68
CA PRO A 95 -15.14 -12.41 2.06
C PRO A 95 -14.02 -12.61 3.09
N THR A 96 -13.14 -13.60 2.87
CA THR A 96 -11.94 -13.87 3.69
C THR A 96 -10.97 -12.69 3.63
N GLY A 97 -10.69 -12.17 2.44
CA GLY A 97 -9.86 -10.99 2.24
C GLY A 97 -10.40 -9.74 2.93
N LYS A 98 -11.73 -9.50 2.83
CA LYS A 98 -12.40 -8.38 3.52
C LYS A 98 -12.29 -8.48 5.05
N LYS A 99 -12.42 -9.70 5.60
CA LYS A 99 -12.27 -9.93 7.04
C LYS A 99 -10.84 -9.66 7.49
N LEU A 100 -9.86 -10.24 6.81
CA LEU A 100 -8.44 -10.07 7.14
C LEU A 100 -8.01 -8.59 7.03
N LEU A 101 -8.51 -7.87 6.04
CA LEU A 101 -8.23 -6.45 5.88
C LEU A 101 -8.70 -5.61 7.07
N LYS A 102 -9.83 -5.95 7.70
CA LYS A 102 -10.29 -5.26 8.93
C LYS A 102 -9.33 -5.49 10.11
N GLU A 103 -8.72 -6.66 10.18
CA GLU A 103 -7.74 -6.99 11.21
C GLU A 103 -6.42 -6.27 10.94
N SER A 104 -5.94 -6.28 9.70
CA SER A 104 -4.70 -5.58 9.33
C SER A 104 -4.83 -4.06 9.43
N ALA A 105 -6.03 -3.49 9.22
CA ALA A 105 -6.25 -2.05 9.37
C ALA A 105 -6.00 -1.54 10.80
N LYS A 106 -6.31 -2.35 11.82
CA LYS A 106 -6.02 -2.00 13.22
C LYS A 106 -4.53 -1.97 13.49
N ILE A 107 -3.80 -2.97 12.98
CA ILE A 107 -2.34 -3.04 13.09
C ILE A 107 -1.70 -1.82 12.42
N GLU A 108 -2.19 -1.45 11.25
CA GLU A 108 -1.68 -0.29 10.53
C GLU A 108 -2.00 1.03 11.23
N GLU A 109 -3.17 1.15 11.83
CA GLU A 109 -3.54 2.33 12.62
C GLU A 109 -2.61 2.51 13.82
N GLU A 110 -2.34 1.44 14.57
CA GLU A 110 -1.39 1.45 15.69
C GLU A 110 0.04 1.78 15.21
N PHE A 111 0.48 1.21 14.09
CA PHE A 111 1.77 1.50 13.50
C PHE A 111 1.89 2.98 13.07
N ASN A 112 0.86 3.51 12.40
CA ASN A 112 0.84 4.91 11.97
C ASN A 112 0.78 5.88 13.16
N GLN A 113 0.00 5.54 14.21
CA GLN A 113 -0.08 6.35 15.41
C GLN A 113 1.28 6.45 16.10
N HIS A 114 2.02 5.34 16.19
CA HIS A 114 3.36 5.33 16.76
C HIS A 114 4.32 6.28 16.00
N ILE A 115 4.32 6.22 14.67
CA ILE A 115 5.11 7.15 13.84
C ILE A 115 4.66 8.60 14.06
N GLN A 116 3.36 8.85 14.12
CA GLN A 116 2.81 10.19 14.35
C GLN A 116 3.27 10.74 15.69
N ASP A 117 3.17 9.97 16.76
CA ASP A 117 3.55 10.38 18.11
C ASP A 117 5.05 10.69 18.22
N GLU A 118 5.90 9.90 17.54
CA GLU A 118 7.34 10.16 17.52
C GLU A 118 7.70 11.42 16.72
N VAL A 119 7.12 11.59 15.55
CA VAL A 119 7.51 12.66 14.62
C VAL A 119 6.91 14.01 15.03
N SER A 120 5.64 14.05 15.44
CA SER A 120 4.92 15.31 15.72
C SER A 120 5.48 16.09 16.91
N GLN A 121 6.24 15.44 17.78
CA GLN A 121 6.93 16.10 18.91
C GLN A 121 8.06 17.06 18.46
N TYR A 122 8.63 16.82 17.28
CA TYR A 122 9.83 17.51 16.80
C TYR A 122 9.63 18.27 15.51
N VAL A 123 8.69 17.83 14.67
CA VAL A 123 8.51 18.38 13.30
C VAL A 123 7.03 18.47 12.95
N ASP A 124 6.66 19.53 12.26
CA ASP A 124 5.37 19.63 11.58
C ASP A 124 5.31 18.60 10.45
N ILE A 125 4.36 17.68 10.52
CA ILE A 125 4.21 16.56 9.58
C ILE A 125 3.90 17.06 8.17
N GLU A 126 3.09 18.11 8.03
CA GLU A 126 2.76 18.69 6.71
C GLU A 126 3.99 19.34 6.06
N LEU A 127 4.81 20.01 6.85
CA LEU A 127 6.09 20.55 6.37
C LEU A 127 7.02 19.42 5.92
N LEU A 128 7.12 18.34 6.70
CA LEU A 128 7.95 17.18 6.34
C LEU A 128 7.45 16.51 5.05
N ILE A 129 6.15 16.29 4.90
CA ILE A 129 5.53 15.78 3.68
C ILE A 129 5.86 16.67 2.49
N THR A 130 5.80 17.98 2.65
CA THR A 130 6.11 18.94 1.59
C THR A 130 7.58 18.83 1.16
N ILE A 131 8.53 18.78 2.11
CA ILE A 131 9.96 18.65 1.83
C ILE A 131 10.25 17.33 1.08
N LEU A 132 9.69 16.21 1.56
CA LEU A 132 9.90 14.90 0.95
C LEU A 132 9.26 14.81 -0.44
N SER A 133 8.06 15.37 -0.61
CA SER A 133 7.38 15.41 -1.92
C SER A 133 8.15 16.24 -2.94
N ASN A 134 8.71 17.39 -2.54
CA ASN A 134 9.55 18.20 -3.40
C ASN A 134 10.82 17.46 -3.82
N ARG A 135 11.41 16.66 -2.93
CA ARG A 135 12.59 15.84 -3.26
C ARG A 135 12.26 14.73 -4.27
N LEU A 136 11.02 14.24 -4.26
CA LEU A 136 10.52 13.20 -5.16
C LEU A 136 9.87 13.77 -6.43
N HIS A 137 9.95 15.08 -6.66
CA HIS A 137 9.33 15.73 -7.82
C HIS A 137 9.70 15.04 -9.13
N GLN A 138 8.68 14.83 -10.00
CA GLN A 138 8.80 14.13 -11.29
C GLN A 138 9.21 12.64 -11.22
N THR A 139 9.08 11.99 -10.08
CA THR A 139 9.33 10.56 -9.97
C THR A 139 8.04 9.75 -10.15
N LYS A 140 8.18 8.53 -10.72
CA LYS A 140 7.06 7.57 -10.84
C LYS A 140 6.48 7.19 -9.48
N THR A 141 7.29 7.21 -8.41
CA THR A 141 6.85 6.89 -7.05
C THR A 141 5.93 7.97 -6.51
N LEU A 142 6.27 9.26 -6.68
CA LEU A 142 5.38 10.35 -6.27
C LEU A 142 4.06 10.32 -7.05
N ASP A 143 4.10 10.00 -8.35
CA ASP A 143 2.89 9.84 -9.16
C ASP A 143 1.97 8.75 -8.62
N LYS A 144 2.51 7.63 -8.15
CA LYS A 144 1.73 6.55 -7.49
C LYS A 144 1.09 7.02 -6.19
N ILE A 145 1.87 7.71 -5.35
CA ILE A 145 1.37 8.29 -4.08
C ILE A 145 0.20 9.26 -4.37
N ASN A 146 0.35 10.14 -5.34
CA ASN A 146 -0.68 11.10 -5.70
C ASN A 146 -1.94 10.42 -6.27
N LYS A 147 -1.79 9.40 -7.11
CA LYS A 147 -2.91 8.58 -7.59
C LYS A 147 -3.66 7.92 -6.43
N ARG A 148 -2.97 7.40 -5.42
CA ARG A 148 -3.59 6.81 -4.24
C ARG A 148 -4.31 7.83 -3.36
N LYS A 149 -3.77 9.04 -3.21
CA LYS A 149 -4.47 10.13 -2.51
C LYS A 149 -5.80 10.49 -3.18
N GLY A 150 -5.88 10.40 -4.51
CA GLY A 150 -7.09 10.65 -5.28
C GLY A 150 -8.12 9.51 -5.25
N LEU A 151 -7.79 8.33 -4.73
CA LEU A 151 -8.75 7.24 -4.59
C LEU A 151 -9.68 7.52 -3.41
N THR A 152 -10.96 7.72 -3.69
CA THR A 152 -12.00 7.91 -2.67
C THR A 152 -12.94 6.71 -2.61
N ARG A 153 -13.55 6.48 -1.44
CA ARG A 153 -14.53 5.40 -1.24
C ARG A 153 -15.82 5.60 -2.06
N SER A 154 -16.04 6.75 -2.68
CA SER A 154 -17.19 7.01 -3.55
C SER A 154 -17.14 6.24 -4.88
N ASP A 155 -15.97 5.74 -5.27
CA ASP A 155 -15.83 4.90 -6.47
C ASP A 155 -16.40 3.46 -6.27
N ARG A 156 -17.10 3.20 -5.16
CA ARG A 156 -17.69 1.89 -4.82
C ARG A 156 -19.06 1.62 -5.42
N ASN A 157 -19.79 2.66 -5.82
CA ASN A 157 -21.23 2.54 -6.12
C ASN A 157 -21.55 2.30 -7.59
N ASP A 158 -20.55 2.26 -8.48
CA ASP A 158 -20.80 2.12 -9.92
C ASP A 158 -20.73 0.66 -10.41
N LEU A 159 -20.70 -0.33 -9.48
CA LEU A 159 -20.65 -1.76 -9.81
C LEU A 159 -21.68 -2.59 -9.00
N ASN A 160 -22.92 -2.09 -8.91
CA ASN A 160 -24.09 -2.91 -8.52
C ASN A 160 -25.04 -3.08 -9.70
#